data_509a7833c4baa51b8e8646d3f674eccd
#
_entry.id   509a7833c4baa51b8e8646d3f674eccd
#
_cell.length_a   1.000
_cell.length_b   1.000
_cell.length_c   1.000
_cell.angle_alpha   90.00
_cell.angle_beta   90.00
_cell.angle_gamma   90.00
#
_symmetry.space_group_name_H-M   'P 1'
#
loop_
_entity.id
_entity.type
_entity.pdbx_description
1 polymer ?
#
loop_
_entity_poly.entity_id
_entity_poly.type
_entity_poly.pdbx_seq_one_letter_code
_entity_poly.pdbx_strand_id
1 'polypeptide(L)'
;MNYTFKDTLVGDIIAEELTRQQNNIELIASENIVSEDVLMATGSILTNKYAEGYPNARYYGGCEVVDKIENLARNRACELFNTDYHVNVQPHSGSQANTAVYFAMLEVGDTVMGMSLDCGGCK
;
A
#
# COMPACT_ATOMS: atom_id res chain seq x y z
N MET A 1 -1.82 3.48 -20.60
CA MET A 1 -2.89 2.51 -20.31
C MET A 1 -4.21 3.07 -20.82
N ASN A 2 -4.93 2.35 -21.69
CA ASN A 2 -6.26 2.79 -22.17
C ASN A 2 -7.32 2.12 -21.27
N TYR A 3 -7.79 2.83 -20.27
CA TYR A 3 -8.91 2.38 -19.47
C TYR A 3 -10.22 2.68 -20.21
N THR A 4 -11.01 1.64 -20.45
CA THR A 4 -12.38 1.83 -20.97
C THR A 4 -13.36 1.61 -19.82
N PHE A 5 -13.88 2.70 -19.29
CA PHE A 5 -14.89 2.68 -18.25
C PHE A 5 -16.31 2.69 -18.86
N LYS A 6 -17.23 1.92 -18.29
CA LYS A 6 -18.65 2.01 -18.64
C LYS A 6 -19.25 3.33 -18.17
N ASP A 7 -18.80 3.83 -17.04
CA ASP A 7 -19.08 5.18 -16.55
C ASP A 7 -18.11 6.15 -17.24
N THR A 8 -18.59 6.87 -18.23
CA THR A 8 -17.78 7.79 -19.02
C THR A 8 -17.30 8.98 -18.20
N LEU A 9 -18.08 9.45 -17.21
CA LEU A 9 -17.67 10.57 -16.36
C LEU A 9 -16.44 10.21 -15.52
N VAL A 10 -16.40 9.01 -14.97
CA VAL A 10 -15.21 8.51 -14.26
C VAL A 10 -14.02 8.37 -15.20
N GLY A 11 -14.26 7.84 -16.40
CA GLY A 11 -13.21 7.69 -17.43
C GLY A 11 -12.60 9.03 -17.83
N ASP A 12 -13.44 10.05 -18.05
CA ASP A 12 -13.03 11.40 -18.44
C ASP A 12 -12.17 12.07 -17.33
N ILE A 13 -12.59 11.96 -16.07
CA ILE A 13 -11.83 12.50 -14.93
C ILE A 13 -10.46 11.84 -14.80
N ILE A 14 -10.38 10.52 -14.98
CA ILE A 14 -9.10 9.80 -14.94
C ILE A 14 -8.20 10.21 -16.11
N ALA A 15 -8.75 10.45 -17.29
CA ALA A 15 -8.00 10.93 -18.45
C ALA A 15 -7.48 12.37 -18.23
N GLU A 16 -8.29 13.22 -17.59
CA GLU A 16 -7.87 14.57 -17.20
C GLU A 16 -6.70 14.51 -16.21
N GLU A 17 -6.76 13.67 -15.17
CA GLU A 17 -5.67 13.51 -14.21
C GLU A 17 -4.41 12.93 -14.88
N LEU A 18 -4.53 12.00 -15.79
CA LEU A 18 -3.38 11.51 -16.58
C LEU A 18 -2.72 12.67 -17.34
N THR A 19 -3.52 13.51 -17.97
CA THR A 19 -3.03 14.69 -18.70
C THR A 19 -2.34 15.68 -17.77
N ARG A 20 -2.90 15.90 -16.58
CA ARG A 20 -2.30 16.75 -15.54
C ARG A 20 -0.93 16.23 -15.15
N GLN A 21 -0.82 14.94 -14.81
CA GLN A 21 0.45 14.33 -14.38
C GLN A 21 1.52 14.35 -15.48
N GLN A 22 1.13 14.18 -16.74
CA GLN A 22 2.08 14.24 -17.87
C GLN A 22 2.61 15.65 -18.16
N ASN A 23 1.85 16.69 -17.84
CA ASN A 23 2.19 18.07 -18.18
C ASN A 23 2.74 18.89 -16.99
N ASN A 24 2.75 18.34 -15.79
CA ASN A 24 3.23 19.02 -14.59
C ASN A 24 4.41 18.27 -13.96
N ILE A 25 5.30 19.02 -13.35
CA ILE A 25 6.36 18.44 -12.52
C ILE A 25 5.85 18.39 -11.09
N GLU A 26 5.75 17.17 -10.56
CA GLU A 26 5.34 16.98 -9.17
C GLU A 26 6.55 17.18 -8.24
N LEU A 27 6.40 18.08 -7.27
CA LEU A 27 7.46 18.43 -6.31
C LEU A 27 7.18 17.93 -4.89
N ILE A 28 6.15 17.09 -4.70
CA ILE A 28 5.85 16.46 -3.41
C ILE A 28 6.73 15.24 -3.25
N ALA A 29 7.72 15.30 -2.36
CA ALA A 29 8.75 14.28 -2.20
C ALA A 29 8.21 12.90 -1.79
N SER A 30 7.01 12.83 -1.21
CA SER A 30 6.34 11.58 -0.82
C SER A 30 5.52 10.92 -1.94
N GLU A 31 5.37 11.57 -3.09
CA GLU A 31 4.67 10.99 -4.23
C GLU A 31 5.61 10.16 -5.10
N ASN A 32 5.04 9.14 -5.75
CA ASN A 32 5.74 8.28 -6.68
C ASN A 32 4.84 7.94 -7.87
N ILE A 33 5.45 7.76 -9.03
CA ILE A 33 4.76 7.25 -10.21
C ILE A 33 4.97 5.74 -10.26
N VAL A 34 3.91 5.00 -10.00
CA VAL A 34 3.94 3.53 -9.97
C VAL A 34 3.95 2.95 -11.38
N SER A 35 4.46 1.73 -11.53
CA SER A 35 4.43 1.01 -12.79
C SER A 35 3.00 0.58 -13.17
N GLU A 36 2.79 0.29 -14.46
CA GLU A 36 1.52 -0.28 -14.93
C GLU A 36 1.16 -1.58 -14.23
N ASP A 37 2.12 -2.44 -13.92
CA ASP A 37 1.89 -3.69 -13.19
C ASP A 37 1.32 -3.45 -11.80
N VAL A 38 1.79 -2.42 -11.08
CA VAL A 38 1.23 -2.04 -9.77
C VAL A 38 -0.22 -1.59 -9.91
N LEU A 39 -0.53 -0.75 -10.91
CA LEU A 39 -1.91 -0.31 -11.17
C LEU A 39 -2.82 -1.49 -11.52
N MET A 40 -2.36 -2.40 -12.38
CA MET A 40 -3.12 -3.59 -12.76
C MET A 40 -3.35 -4.53 -11.56
N ALA A 41 -2.33 -4.74 -10.74
CA ALA A 41 -2.46 -5.60 -9.56
C ALA A 41 -3.44 -5.03 -8.54
N THR A 42 -3.37 -3.72 -8.28
CA THR A 42 -4.26 -3.01 -7.34
C THR A 42 -5.72 -3.07 -7.79
N GLY A 43 -5.99 -2.91 -9.10
CA GLY A 43 -7.34 -2.99 -9.69
C GLY A 43 -7.77 -4.39 -10.10
N SER A 44 -7.08 -5.43 -9.66
CA SER A 44 -7.38 -6.81 -10.07
C SER A 44 -8.55 -7.42 -9.32
N ILE A 45 -8.98 -8.63 -9.76
CA ILE A 45 -10.04 -9.41 -9.13
C ILE A 45 -9.74 -9.79 -7.67
N LEU A 46 -8.47 -9.70 -7.23
CA LEU A 46 -8.08 -9.92 -5.83
C LEU A 46 -8.81 -8.96 -4.88
N THR A 47 -9.20 -7.78 -5.36
CA THR A 47 -10.02 -6.81 -4.62
C THR A 47 -11.35 -7.38 -4.11
N ASN A 48 -11.89 -8.40 -4.77
CA ASN A 48 -13.16 -9.03 -4.39
C ASN A 48 -13.03 -9.98 -3.20
N LYS A 49 -11.81 -10.37 -2.81
CA LYS A 49 -11.61 -11.40 -1.80
C LYS A 49 -11.36 -10.82 -0.42
N TYR A 50 -12.27 -11.10 0.48
CA TYR A 50 -12.09 -10.83 1.91
C TYR A 50 -11.16 -11.89 2.52
N ALA A 51 -10.02 -11.47 3.11
CA ALA A 51 -8.93 -12.36 3.52
C ALA A 51 -8.39 -12.01 4.91
N GLU A 52 -9.28 -11.87 5.88
CA GLU A 52 -8.91 -11.62 7.27
C GLU A 52 -8.11 -12.78 7.86
N GLY A 53 -7.09 -12.47 8.65
CA GLY A 53 -6.13 -13.42 9.20
C GLY A 53 -4.82 -13.42 8.40
N TYR A 54 -4.01 -14.46 8.58
CA TYR A 54 -2.72 -14.62 7.91
C TYR A 54 -2.71 -15.82 6.96
N PRO A 55 -1.77 -15.93 6.04
CA PRO A 55 -1.62 -17.13 5.21
C PRO A 55 -1.62 -18.41 6.06
N ASN A 56 -2.42 -19.38 5.64
CA ASN A 56 -2.70 -20.63 6.33
C ASN A 56 -3.43 -20.51 7.70
N ALA A 57 -3.83 -19.31 8.10
CA ALA A 57 -4.56 -19.04 9.34
C ALA A 57 -5.66 -17.98 9.09
N ARG A 58 -6.49 -18.22 8.08
CA ARG A 58 -7.60 -17.34 7.69
C ARG A 58 -8.87 -17.66 8.46
N TYR A 59 -9.68 -16.62 8.68
CA TYR A 59 -11.02 -16.79 9.28
C TYR A 59 -12.05 -17.30 8.27
N TYR A 60 -11.78 -17.17 6.96
CA TYR A 60 -12.71 -17.53 5.89
C TYR A 60 -12.06 -18.48 4.86
N GLY A 61 -12.88 -19.30 4.22
CA GLY A 61 -12.45 -20.16 3.13
C GLY A 61 -12.16 -19.41 1.83
N GLY A 62 -11.53 -20.10 0.88
CA GLY A 62 -11.24 -19.58 -0.46
C GLY A 62 -10.07 -18.60 -0.51
N CYS A 63 -9.14 -18.67 0.44
CA CYS A 63 -7.99 -17.76 0.53
C CYS A 63 -6.70 -18.35 -0.05
N GLU A 64 -6.74 -19.55 -0.65
CA GLU A 64 -5.56 -20.30 -1.12
C GLU A 64 -4.75 -19.50 -2.16
N VAL A 65 -5.41 -18.68 -2.98
CA VAL A 65 -4.76 -17.84 -3.99
C VAL A 65 -4.23 -16.55 -3.37
N VAL A 66 -5.00 -15.95 -2.47
CA VAL A 66 -4.56 -14.76 -1.72
C VAL A 66 -3.35 -15.09 -0.83
N ASP A 67 -3.30 -16.28 -0.23
CA ASP A 67 -2.14 -16.75 0.52
C ASP A 67 -0.87 -16.77 -0.34
N LYS A 68 -0.99 -17.19 -1.59
CA LYS A 68 0.16 -17.20 -2.52
C LYS A 68 0.69 -15.81 -2.81
N ILE A 69 -0.19 -14.85 -3.09
CA ILE A 69 0.24 -13.47 -3.40
C ILE A 69 0.79 -12.77 -2.17
N GLU A 70 0.19 -12.97 -1.00
CA GLU A 70 0.70 -12.40 0.25
C GLU A 70 2.07 -12.96 0.63
N ASN A 71 2.26 -14.28 0.53
CA ASN A 71 3.56 -14.91 0.75
C ASN A 71 4.61 -14.46 -0.27
N LEU A 72 4.24 -14.29 -1.54
CA LEU A 72 5.13 -13.76 -2.55
C LEU A 72 5.59 -12.32 -2.20
N ALA A 73 4.68 -11.47 -1.76
CA ALA A 73 5.00 -10.11 -1.35
C ALA A 73 5.94 -10.10 -0.13
N ARG A 74 5.68 -10.94 0.87
CA ARG A 74 6.55 -11.10 2.06
C ARG A 74 7.96 -11.55 1.69
N ASN A 75 8.07 -12.58 0.84
CA ASN A 75 9.35 -13.11 0.39
C ASN A 75 10.15 -12.06 -0.39
N ARG A 76 9.50 -11.35 -1.32
CA ARG A 76 10.14 -10.27 -2.08
C ARG A 76 10.59 -9.11 -1.21
N ALA A 77 9.84 -8.78 -0.17
CA ALA A 77 10.28 -7.79 0.80
C ALA A 77 11.53 -8.25 1.57
N CYS A 78 11.58 -9.51 2.00
CA CYS A 78 12.79 -10.08 2.61
C CYS A 78 14.00 -10.01 1.65
N GLU A 79 13.82 -10.39 0.39
CA GLU A 79 14.86 -10.30 -0.64
C GLU A 79 15.32 -8.86 -0.86
N LEU A 80 14.38 -7.91 -1.00
CA LEU A 80 14.67 -6.51 -1.25
C LEU A 80 15.50 -5.87 -0.13
N PHE A 81 15.16 -6.18 1.12
CA PHE A 81 15.85 -5.64 2.29
C PHE A 81 16.99 -6.53 2.81
N ASN A 82 17.27 -7.63 2.10
CA ASN A 82 18.28 -8.63 2.48
C ASN A 82 18.18 -9.02 3.97
N THR A 83 16.99 -9.47 4.36
CA THR A 83 16.69 -9.80 5.76
C THR A 83 15.92 -11.12 5.86
N ASP A 84 16.03 -11.79 6.99
CA ASP A 84 15.25 -12.96 7.40
C ASP A 84 14.16 -12.62 8.44
N TYR A 85 13.93 -11.35 8.72
CA TYR A 85 12.93 -10.89 9.65
C TYR A 85 11.51 -11.21 9.19
N HIS A 86 10.59 -11.26 10.15
CA HIS A 86 9.19 -11.38 9.85
C HIS A 86 8.68 -10.12 9.12
N VAL A 87 8.04 -10.32 7.98
CA VAL A 87 7.45 -9.23 7.19
C VAL A 87 5.94 -9.32 7.25
N ASN A 88 5.29 -8.21 7.55
CA ASN A 88 3.86 -8.03 7.47
C ASN A 88 3.55 -7.01 6.35
N VAL A 89 2.81 -7.45 5.32
CA VAL A 89 2.42 -6.63 4.16
C VAL A 89 0.96 -6.20 4.21
N GLN A 90 0.26 -6.41 5.34
CA GLN A 90 -1.17 -6.11 5.46
C GLN A 90 -1.51 -4.65 5.82
N PRO A 91 -0.62 -3.83 6.44
CA PRO A 91 -0.96 -2.44 6.68
C PRO A 91 -1.40 -1.74 5.40
N HIS A 92 -2.54 -1.02 5.46
CA HIS A 92 -3.08 -0.32 4.27
C HIS A 92 -2.30 0.96 3.92
N SER A 93 -1.48 1.47 4.85
CA SER A 93 -0.70 2.70 4.68
C SER A 93 0.47 2.76 5.66
N GLY A 94 1.40 3.68 5.40
CA GLY A 94 2.50 3.98 6.31
C GLY A 94 2.01 4.44 7.69
N SER A 95 0.90 5.17 7.75
CA SER A 95 0.31 5.59 9.03
C SER A 95 -0.11 4.41 9.88
N GLN A 96 -0.76 3.41 9.29
CA GLN A 96 -1.14 2.19 10.02
C GLN A 96 0.10 1.38 10.44
N ALA A 97 1.10 1.26 9.57
CA ALA A 97 2.34 0.57 9.90
C ALA A 97 3.08 1.25 11.07
N ASN A 98 3.21 2.58 11.05
CA ASN A 98 3.80 3.34 12.14
C ASN A 98 3.01 3.21 13.44
N THR A 99 1.68 3.26 13.38
CA THR A 99 0.82 3.07 14.55
C THR A 99 1.03 1.68 15.17
N ALA A 100 1.15 0.64 14.34
CA ALA A 100 1.44 -0.71 14.83
C ALA A 100 2.80 -0.78 15.56
N VAL A 101 3.82 -0.09 15.07
CA VAL A 101 5.13 0.01 15.72
C VAL A 101 5.01 0.74 17.07
N TYR A 102 4.28 1.85 17.12
CA TYR A 102 4.07 2.57 18.38
C TYR A 102 3.39 1.68 19.43
N PHE A 103 2.33 0.97 19.06
CA PHE A 103 1.66 0.04 19.97
C PHE A 103 2.53 -1.14 20.42
N ALA A 104 3.48 -1.57 19.59
CA ALA A 104 4.37 -2.66 19.92
C ALA A 104 5.54 -2.25 20.83
N MET A 105 5.99 -0.99 20.74
CA MET A 105 7.27 -0.54 21.31
C MET A 105 7.11 0.43 22.46
N LEU A 106 5.95 1.06 22.63
CA LEU A 106 5.73 2.17 23.55
C LEU A 106 4.57 1.91 24.51
N GLU A 107 4.71 2.44 25.71
CA GLU A 107 3.64 2.54 26.69
C GLU A 107 3.05 3.95 26.72
N VAL A 108 1.84 4.10 27.27
CA VAL A 108 1.22 5.42 27.41
C VAL A 108 2.04 6.32 28.34
N GLY A 109 2.52 7.43 27.78
CA GLY A 109 3.37 8.38 28.51
C GLY A 109 4.85 8.35 28.08
N ASP A 110 5.24 7.40 27.25
CA ASP A 110 6.60 7.37 26.69
C ASP A 110 6.86 8.57 25.78
N THR A 111 8.11 8.99 25.75
CA THR A 111 8.55 10.14 24.95
C THR A 111 8.96 9.71 23.56
N VAL A 112 8.35 10.31 22.55
CA VAL A 112 8.69 10.14 21.14
C VAL A 112 9.26 11.43 20.58
N MET A 113 10.36 11.35 19.85
CA MET A 113 10.93 12.48 19.13
C MET A 113 10.61 12.38 17.64
N GLY A 114 10.05 13.44 17.08
CA GLY A 114 9.76 13.56 15.66
C GLY A 114 10.06 14.97 15.16
N MET A 115 10.13 15.12 13.84
CA MET A 115 10.24 16.44 13.22
C MET A 115 8.92 17.18 13.32
N SER A 116 8.99 18.50 13.49
CA SER A 116 7.80 19.35 13.40
C SER A 116 7.24 19.35 11.97
N LEU A 117 5.96 19.67 11.84
CA LEU A 117 5.31 19.75 10.54
C LEU A 117 6.02 20.72 9.58
N ASP A 118 6.46 21.88 10.09
CA ASP A 118 7.18 22.89 9.32
C ASP A 118 8.57 22.43 8.84
N CYS A 119 9.09 21.35 9.44
CA CYS A 119 10.38 20.75 9.10
C CYS A 119 10.24 19.45 8.31
N GLY A 120 9.07 19.16 7.77
CA GLY A 120 8.79 17.95 7.00
C GLY A 120 8.26 16.78 7.83
N GLY A 121 7.85 17.01 9.07
CA GLY A 121 7.16 15.99 9.87
C GLY A 121 5.76 15.69 9.33
N CYS A 122 5.25 14.49 9.67
CA CYS A 122 3.89 14.07 9.36
C CYS A 122 3.01 14.14 10.62
N LYS A 123 1.71 14.46 10.45
CA LYS A 123 0.74 14.39 11.55
C LYS A 123 0.38 12.95 11.84
#